data_b62b11a26c462c095004ad6a43da0e7e
#
_entry.id   b62b11a26c462c095004ad6a43da0e7e
#
_cell.length_a   1.000
_cell.length_b   1.000
_cell.length_c   1.000
_cell.angle_alpha   90.00
_cell.angle_beta   90.00
_cell.angle_gamma   90.00
#
_symmetry.space_group_name_H-M   'P 1'
#
loop_
_entity.id
_entity.type
_entity.pdbx_description
1 polymer ?
#
loop_
_entity_poly.entity_id
_entity_poly.type
_entity_poly.pdbx_seq_one_letter_code
_entity_poly.pdbx_strand_id
1 'polypeptide(L)'
;EPEVKAAVQAARTFGDQITLVGPIKRLKPRLDALGATETEVRLVDATDVITMEDKGLSLALKAKRRNAKNSMAVGMDLVINGEADVFVTAGNTGGALATAFYRMGLIEGVERPALSVFLPVKDGQCLILDIGANPECKPEHLYQFAIMGAVYVEKVREIKKPRVGLMSNGEEAGKGNQLIKDTFPILDSSDLNFIGNVESKELYGGEVDVVVTDGFTGNVVVKTSEAVAKLIIEMLRSELTSTTRTKVGALLAKPAFSSIRKMLDPAETGAAPLLGVDGLVYVGHGRSDERALVSAIRTARQGVAANFLGELRMAIQERLASAPTQDAS
;
A
#
# COMPACT_ATOMS: atom_id res chain seq x y z
N GLU A 1 1.64 19.94 9.03
CA GLU A 1 2.95 20.58 8.68
C GLU A 1 3.86 19.66 7.87
N PRO A 2 4.00 18.36 8.19
CA PRO A 2 4.82 17.45 7.40
C PRO A 2 4.34 17.31 5.95
N GLU A 3 3.04 17.36 5.68
CA GLU A 3 2.46 17.27 4.34
C GLU A 3 2.90 18.42 3.43
N VAL A 4 2.94 19.65 3.99
CA VAL A 4 3.33 20.84 3.22
C VAL A 4 4.83 20.79 2.87
N LYS A 5 5.67 20.41 3.83
CA LYS A 5 7.11 20.24 3.61
C LYS A 5 7.40 19.14 2.61
N ALA A 6 6.73 17.98 2.77
CA ALA A 6 6.87 16.85 1.86
C ALA A 6 6.44 17.20 0.43
N ALA A 7 5.35 17.96 0.25
CA ALA A 7 4.91 18.41 -1.06
C ALA A 7 5.95 19.29 -1.76
N VAL A 8 6.50 20.28 -1.05
CA VAL A 8 7.56 21.15 -1.61
C VAL A 8 8.83 20.36 -1.92
N GLN A 9 9.25 19.49 -1.00
CA GLN A 9 10.43 18.64 -1.20
C GLN A 9 10.25 17.69 -2.38
N ALA A 10 9.10 17.04 -2.50
CA ALA A 10 8.79 16.13 -3.60
C ALA A 10 8.77 16.86 -4.94
N ALA A 11 8.10 18.02 -5.04
CA ALA A 11 8.07 18.84 -6.24
C ALA A 11 9.49 19.20 -6.71
N ARG A 12 10.34 19.65 -5.79
CA ARG A 12 11.74 20.02 -6.10
C ARG A 12 12.63 18.82 -6.41
N THR A 13 12.36 17.67 -5.79
CA THR A 13 13.19 16.46 -5.98
C THR A 13 12.84 15.73 -7.27
N PHE A 14 11.55 15.64 -7.60
CA PHE A 14 11.07 14.85 -8.72
C PHE A 14 10.69 15.67 -9.95
N GLY A 15 10.51 16.99 -9.80
CA GLY A 15 10.07 17.87 -10.88
C GLY A 15 8.58 17.74 -11.22
N ASP A 16 7.81 17.04 -10.39
CA ASP A 16 6.36 16.85 -10.58
C ASP A 16 5.60 18.03 -9.97
N GLN A 17 4.44 18.39 -10.53
CA GLN A 17 3.51 19.32 -9.90
C GLN A 17 2.73 18.59 -8.79
N ILE A 18 2.81 19.08 -7.58
CA ILE A 18 2.09 18.53 -6.44
C ILE A 18 0.85 19.37 -6.14
N THR A 19 -0.32 18.72 -6.04
CA THR A 19 -1.54 19.39 -5.61
C THR A 19 -1.83 19.09 -4.14
N LEU A 20 -1.78 20.10 -3.28
CA LEU A 20 -2.21 20.00 -1.88
C LEU A 20 -3.70 20.33 -1.76
N VAL A 21 -4.45 19.40 -1.19
CA VAL A 21 -5.90 19.52 -0.99
C VAL A 21 -6.20 19.77 0.49
N GLY A 22 -6.79 20.91 0.80
CA GLY A 22 -7.14 21.26 2.18
C GLY A 22 -7.49 22.74 2.35
N PRO A 23 -7.71 23.23 3.57
CA PRO A 23 -8.10 24.63 3.81
C PRO A 23 -7.02 25.62 3.35
N ILE A 24 -7.24 26.30 2.24
CA ILE A 24 -6.26 27.22 1.63
C ILE A 24 -5.75 28.28 2.63
N LYS A 25 -6.64 28.82 3.46
CA LYS A 25 -6.29 29.80 4.50
C LYS A 25 -5.21 29.31 5.47
N ARG A 26 -5.11 27.98 5.68
CA ARG A 26 -4.10 27.35 6.55
C ARG A 26 -2.86 26.91 5.79
N LEU A 27 -3.00 26.52 4.53
CA LEU A 27 -1.92 25.95 3.72
C LEU A 27 -1.06 27.05 3.07
N LYS A 28 -1.70 28.08 2.50
CA LYS A 28 -0.98 29.15 1.76
C LYS A 28 0.12 29.84 2.57
N PRO A 29 -0.10 30.31 3.82
CA PRO A 29 0.98 30.96 4.58
C PRO A 29 2.19 30.04 4.86
N ARG A 30 1.93 28.71 4.94
CA ARG A 30 3.01 27.72 5.17
C ARG A 30 3.82 27.47 3.90
N LEU A 31 3.18 27.45 2.73
CA LEU A 31 3.86 27.36 1.44
C LEU A 31 4.69 28.62 1.16
N ASP A 32 4.12 29.80 1.42
CA ASP A 32 4.79 31.07 1.26
C ASP A 32 6.06 31.14 2.14
N ALA A 33 5.99 30.64 3.38
CA ALA A 33 7.13 30.55 4.29
C ALA A 33 8.25 29.59 3.80
N LEU A 34 7.93 28.62 2.95
CA LEU A 34 8.88 27.71 2.32
C LEU A 34 9.36 28.21 0.95
N GLY A 35 8.87 29.37 0.49
CA GLY A 35 9.19 29.94 -0.82
C GLY A 35 8.73 29.05 -1.98
N ALA A 36 7.64 28.31 -1.80
CA ALA A 36 7.09 27.43 -2.83
C ALA A 36 6.30 28.25 -3.86
N THR A 37 6.49 27.93 -5.13
CA THR A 37 5.75 28.55 -6.25
C THR A 37 4.47 27.76 -6.56
N GLU A 38 3.51 28.41 -7.24
CA GLU A 38 2.27 27.73 -7.67
C GLU A 38 2.54 26.66 -8.74
N THR A 39 3.65 26.72 -9.45
CA THR A 39 4.08 25.70 -10.40
C THR A 39 4.65 24.47 -9.70
N GLU A 40 5.26 24.63 -8.52
CA GLU A 40 5.71 23.50 -7.69
C GLU A 40 4.55 22.87 -6.95
N VAL A 41 3.72 23.70 -6.26
CA VAL A 41 2.63 23.22 -5.42
C VAL A 41 1.34 24.02 -5.67
N ARG A 42 0.39 23.37 -6.34
CA ARG A 42 -0.97 23.89 -6.55
C ARG A 42 -1.80 23.67 -5.26
N LEU A 43 -2.66 24.64 -4.92
CA LEU A 43 -3.61 24.52 -3.82
C LEU A 43 -5.03 24.31 -4.34
N VAL A 44 -5.74 23.35 -3.75
CA VAL A 44 -7.19 23.12 -3.97
C VAL A 44 -7.89 23.15 -2.63
N ASP A 45 -8.96 23.95 -2.53
CA ASP A 45 -9.69 24.14 -1.28
C ASP A 45 -10.53 22.91 -0.90
N ALA A 46 -10.38 22.49 0.34
CA ALA A 46 -11.23 21.50 0.97
C ALA A 46 -11.49 21.92 2.42
N THR A 47 -12.74 22.21 2.75
CA THR A 47 -13.10 22.80 4.04
C THR A 47 -13.42 21.78 5.11
N ASP A 48 -13.56 20.51 4.75
CA ASP A 48 -13.89 19.40 5.65
C ASP A 48 -12.83 18.30 5.61
N VAL A 49 -12.79 17.46 6.62
CA VAL A 49 -11.81 16.39 6.77
C VAL A 49 -12.45 15.12 7.35
N ILE A 50 -11.99 13.97 6.88
CA ILE A 50 -12.22 12.69 7.56
C ILE A 50 -11.12 12.53 8.59
N THR A 51 -11.49 12.56 9.86
CA THR A 51 -10.54 12.47 10.99
C THR A 51 -10.23 11.01 11.34
N MET A 52 -9.22 10.79 12.17
CA MET A 52 -8.86 9.43 12.65
C MET A 52 -9.92 8.82 13.59
N GLU A 53 -10.81 9.65 14.14
CA GLU A 53 -11.91 9.22 15.00
C GLU A 53 -13.17 8.82 14.22
N ASP A 54 -13.28 9.23 12.96
CA ASP A 54 -14.41 8.84 12.10
C ASP A 54 -14.41 7.33 11.86
N LYS A 55 -15.51 6.66 12.23
CA LYS A 55 -15.67 5.20 12.11
C LYS A 55 -17.11 4.84 11.73
N GLY A 56 -17.29 3.62 11.21
CA GLY A 56 -18.62 3.07 10.94
C GLY A 56 -19.49 3.99 10.08
N LEU A 57 -20.71 4.25 10.53
CA LEU A 57 -21.71 5.02 9.77
C LEU A 57 -21.29 6.47 9.49
N SER A 58 -20.65 7.15 10.46
CA SER A 58 -20.21 8.54 10.27
C SER A 58 -19.16 8.65 9.15
N LEU A 59 -18.23 7.74 9.09
CA LEU A 59 -17.22 7.66 8.05
C LEU A 59 -17.86 7.35 6.69
N ALA A 60 -18.74 6.35 6.63
CA ALA A 60 -19.44 5.98 5.40
C ALA A 60 -20.26 7.14 4.81
N LEU A 61 -20.96 7.89 5.67
CA LEU A 61 -21.73 9.07 5.26
C LEU A 61 -20.83 10.19 4.70
N LYS A 62 -19.69 10.46 5.34
CA LYS A 62 -18.71 11.44 4.84
C LYS A 62 -18.09 11.02 3.51
N ALA A 63 -17.75 9.73 3.36
CA ALA A 63 -17.17 9.18 2.14
C ALA A 63 -18.16 9.18 0.96
N LYS A 64 -19.41 8.76 1.20
CA LYS A 64 -20.46 8.61 0.16
C LYS A 64 -21.06 9.93 -0.32
N ARG A 65 -20.95 11.01 0.45
CA ARG A 65 -21.63 12.27 0.15
C ARG A 65 -21.18 12.83 -1.20
N ARG A 66 -22.13 12.97 -2.14
CA ARG A 66 -21.85 13.38 -3.54
C ARG A 66 -21.16 14.75 -3.66
N ASN A 67 -21.51 15.69 -2.80
CA ASN A 67 -20.90 17.04 -2.74
C ASN A 67 -20.00 17.16 -1.50
N ALA A 68 -19.22 16.11 -1.20
CA ALA A 68 -18.30 16.14 -0.08
C ALA A 68 -17.19 17.18 -0.33
N LYS A 69 -16.95 18.00 0.70
CA LYS A 69 -15.84 19.00 0.70
C LYS A 69 -14.68 18.55 1.56
N ASN A 70 -14.62 17.25 1.88
CA ASN A 70 -13.47 16.70 2.60
C ASN A 70 -12.30 16.48 1.63
N SER A 71 -11.08 16.60 2.15
CA SER A 71 -9.85 16.56 1.35
C SER A 71 -9.66 15.25 0.57
N MET A 72 -10.13 14.11 1.08
CA MET A 72 -10.03 12.83 0.37
C MET A 72 -10.94 12.80 -0.85
N ALA A 73 -12.21 13.22 -0.69
CA ALA A 73 -13.15 13.25 -1.79
C ALA A 73 -12.72 14.23 -2.88
N VAL A 74 -12.33 15.45 -2.48
CA VAL A 74 -11.84 16.47 -3.44
C VAL A 74 -10.58 15.99 -4.17
N GLY A 75 -9.63 15.41 -3.45
CA GLY A 75 -8.39 14.90 -4.06
C GLY A 75 -8.63 13.74 -5.03
N MET A 76 -9.53 12.82 -4.70
CA MET A 76 -9.90 11.72 -5.60
C MET A 76 -10.70 12.21 -6.81
N ASP A 77 -11.53 13.25 -6.66
CA ASP A 77 -12.23 13.88 -7.78
C ASP A 77 -11.26 14.51 -8.78
N LEU A 78 -10.15 15.09 -8.34
CA LEU A 78 -9.10 15.57 -9.24
C LEU A 78 -8.53 14.44 -10.11
N VAL A 79 -8.34 13.24 -9.53
CA VAL A 79 -7.88 12.07 -10.30
C VAL A 79 -8.94 11.60 -11.29
N ILE A 80 -10.19 11.52 -10.87
CA ILE A 80 -11.33 11.13 -11.74
C ILE A 80 -11.48 12.09 -12.93
N ASN A 81 -11.27 13.38 -12.69
CA ASN A 81 -11.41 14.42 -13.72
C ASN A 81 -10.16 14.55 -14.62
N GLY A 82 -9.10 13.78 -14.38
CA GLY A 82 -7.83 13.88 -15.11
C GLY A 82 -7.02 15.13 -14.79
N GLU A 83 -7.30 15.80 -13.65
CA GLU A 83 -6.54 16.96 -13.15
C GLU A 83 -5.33 16.53 -12.30
N ALA A 84 -5.26 15.27 -11.91
CA ALA A 84 -4.14 14.61 -11.24
C ALA A 84 -4.03 13.15 -11.67
N ASP A 85 -2.84 12.60 -11.63
CA ASP A 85 -2.59 11.20 -12.04
C ASP A 85 -2.81 10.20 -10.90
N VAL A 86 -2.59 10.64 -9.65
CA VAL A 86 -2.61 9.77 -8.47
C VAL A 86 -2.99 10.55 -7.22
N PHE A 87 -3.70 9.88 -6.31
CA PHE A 87 -4.02 10.40 -4.99
C PHE A 87 -3.19 9.74 -3.91
N VAL A 88 -2.52 10.55 -3.08
CA VAL A 88 -1.71 10.07 -1.93
C VAL A 88 -2.25 10.68 -0.64
N THR A 89 -2.47 9.84 0.36
CA THR A 89 -2.95 10.28 1.68
C THR A 89 -2.25 9.53 2.81
N ALA A 90 -2.02 10.20 3.94
CA ALA A 90 -1.62 9.59 5.21
C ALA A 90 -2.70 9.77 6.28
N GLY A 91 -3.94 9.95 5.86
CA GLY A 91 -5.09 10.11 6.73
C GLY A 91 -5.69 8.78 7.21
N ASN A 92 -6.97 8.82 7.56
CA ASN A 92 -7.73 7.65 7.99
C ASN A 92 -7.82 6.60 6.88
N THR A 93 -7.23 5.43 7.08
CA THR A 93 -7.19 4.34 6.09
C THR A 93 -8.59 3.88 5.67
N GLY A 94 -9.50 3.67 6.64
CA GLY A 94 -10.90 3.33 6.35
C GLY A 94 -11.62 4.42 5.55
N GLY A 95 -11.28 5.70 5.83
CA GLY A 95 -11.76 6.85 5.08
C GLY A 95 -11.27 6.86 3.63
N ALA A 96 -10.00 6.58 3.41
CA ALA A 96 -9.42 6.47 2.09
C ALA A 96 -10.06 5.32 1.28
N LEU A 97 -10.19 4.13 1.88
CA LEU A 97 -10.86 2.95 1.30
C LEU A 97 -12.29 3.26 0.91
N ALA A 98 -13.10 3.77 1.86
CA ALA A 98 -14.50 4.07 1.61
C ALA A 98 -14.67 5.18 0.55
N THR A 99 -13.86 6.23 0.62
CA THR A 99 -13.93 7.33 -0.35
C THR A 99 -13.54 6.84 -1.75
N ALA A 100 -12.47 6.06 -1.88
CA ALA A 100 -12.06 5.48 -3.16
C ALA A 100 -13.16 4.59 -3.75
N PHE A 101 -13.73 3.70 -2.93
CA PHE A 101 -14.83 2.84 -3.35
C PHE A 101 -16.06 3.62 -3.86
N TYR A 102 -16.50 4.65 -3.11
CA TYR A 102 -17.70 5.41 -3.48
C TYR A 102 -17.49 6.45 -4.58
N ARG A 103 -16.26 6.96 -4.75
CA ARG A 103 -15.96 8.02 -5.74
C ARG A 103 -15.42 7.45 -7.05
N MET A 104 -14.43 6.60 -6.99
CA MET A 104 -13.76 6.02 -8.16
C MET A 104 -14.47 4.75 -8.64
N GLY A 105 -15.11 4.00 -7.72
CA GLY A 105 -15.62 2.67 -8.01
C GLY A 105 -14.50 1.61 -8.04
N LEU A 106 -14.85 0.43 -8.52
CA LEU A 106 -13.92 -0.67 -8.73
C LEU A 106 -13.67 -0.86 -10.23
N ILE A 107 -12.51 -1.39 -10.58
CA ILE A 107 -12.24 -1.88 -11.93
C ILE A 107 -13.29 -2.92 -12.28
N GLU A 108 -13.81 -2.88 -13.50
CA GLU A 108 -14.84 -3.82 -13.97
C GLU A 108 -14.41 -5.26 -13.76
N GLY A 109 -15.25 -6.04 -13.08
CA GLY A 109 -14.99 -7.42 -12.71
C GLY A 109 -14.29 -7.62 -11.34
N VAL A 110 -13.75 -6.58 -10.73
CA VAL A 110 -13.19 -6.66 -9.37
C VAL A 110 -14.32 -6.55 -8.34
N GLU A 111 -14.37 -7.50 -7.39
CA GLU A 111 -15.39 -7.50 -6.34
C GLU A 111 -14.97 -6.71 -5.09
N ARG A 112 -13.67 -6.73 -4.78
CA ARG A 112 -13.11 -6.08 -3.58
C ARG A 112 -11.78 -5.42 -3.88
N PRO A 113 -11.53 -4.20 -3.37
CA PRO A 113 -10.20 -3.61 -3.42
C PRO A 113 -9.32 -4.28 -2.36
N ALA A 114 -8.02 -4.33 -2.59
CA ALA A 114 -7.04 -4.83 -1.62
C ALA A 114 -6.01 -3.76 -1.28
N LEU A 115 -5.68 -3.62 0.00
CA LEU A 115 -4.56 -2.80 0.45
C LEU A 115 -3.30 -3.67 0.48
N SER A 116 -2.21 -3.20 -0.10
CA SER A 116 -0.98 -3.98 -0.18
C SER A 116 0.22 -3.21 0.35
N VAL A 117 1.28 -3.94 0.73
CA VAL A 117 2.54 -3.34 1.16
C VAL A 117 3.72 -4.23 0.78
N PHE A 118 4.87 -3.64 0.47
CA PHE A 118 6.11 -4.36 0.34
C PHE A 118 6.75 -4.58 1.71
N LEU A 119 6.94 -5.84 2.08
CA LEU A 119 7.74 -6.22 3.25
C LEU A 119 9.19 -6.45 2.83
N PRO A 120 10.17 -5.99 3.63
CA PRO A 120 11.56 -6.36 3.42
C PRO A 120 11.74 -7.85 3.73
N VAL A 121 12.39 -8.56 2.81
CA VAL A 121 12.71 -9.97 2.92
C VAL A 121 14.19 -10.18 2.62
N LYS A 122 14.69 -11.40 2.81
CA LYS A 122 16.05 -11.73 2.42
C LYS A 122 16.24 -11.43 0.92
N ASP A 123 17.24 -10.62 0.63
CA ASP A 123 17.67 -10.24 -0.72
C ASP A 123 16.64 -9.50 -1.58
N GLY A 124 15.63 -8.86 -0.93
CA GLY A 124 14.62 -8.11 -1.69
C GLY A 124 13.42 -7.60 -0.92
N GLN A 125 12.29 -7.62 -1.58
CA GLN A 125 10.99 -7.25 -1.01
C GLN A 125 9.91 -8.20 -1.55
N CYS A 126 8.94 -8.54 -0.72
CA CYS A 126 7.74 -9.30 -1.09
C CYS A 126 6.50 -8.41 -0.93
N LEU A 127 5.61 -8.42 -1.91
CA LEU A 127 4.31 -7.76 -1.80
C LEU A 127 3.35 -8.67 -1.04
N ILE A 128 2.77 -8.17 0.05
CA ILE A 128 1.68 -8.86 0.74
C ILE A 128 0.37 -8.08 0.55
N LEU A 129 -0.71 -8.81 0.28
CA LEU A 129 -2.07 -8.29 0.16
C LEU A 129 -3.11 -9.40 0.46
N ASP A 130 -4.22 -9.12 1.11
CA ASP A 130 -4.71 -7.86 1.67
C ASP A 130 -4.17 -7.63 3.09
N ILE A 131 -3.93 -6.38 3.46
CA ILE A 131 -3.40 -6.02 4.79
C ILE A 131 -4.39 -5.22 5.64
N GLY A 132 -5.68 -5.27 5.32
CA GLY A 132 -6.70 -4.68 6.19
C GLY A 132 -7.86 -3.96 5.50
N ALA A 133 -8.05 -4.11 4.20
CA ALA A 133 -9.24 -3.61 3.51
C ALA A 133 -10.45 -4.54 3.74
N ASN A 134 -10.23 -5.87 3.75
CA ASN A 134 -11.29 -6.87 3.84
C ASN A 134 -10.97 -7.92 4.92
N PRO A 135 -11.49 -7.77 6.15
CA PRO A 135 -11.25 -8.75 7.22
C PRO A 135 -11.77 -10.15 6.89
N GLU A 136 -12.85 -10.23 6.12
CA GLU A 136 -13.45 -11.48 5.65
C GLU A 136 -13.43 -11.50 4.12
N CYS A 137 -12.93 -12.59 3.57
CA CYS A 137 -12.80 -12.82 2.13
C CYS A 137 -13.49 -14.10 1.69
N LYS A 138 -13.75 -14.17 0.38
CA LYS A 138 -14.11 -15.39 -0.34
C LYS A 138 -12.91 -15.87 -1.16
N PRO A 139 -12.89 -17.13 -1.63
CA PRO A 139 -11.83 -17.63 -2.50
C PRO A 139 -11.62 -16.78 -3.76
N GLU A 140 -12.69 -16.29 -4.37
CA GLU A 140 -12.67 -15.44 -5.55
C GLU A 140 -11.96 -14.10 -5.29
N HIS A 141 -12.12 -13.55 -4.07
CA HIS A 141 -11.42 -12.33 -3.68
C HIS A 141 -9.91 -12.56 -3.62
N LEU A 142 -9.45 -13.67 -3.02
CA LEU A 142 -8.03 -13.99 -2.92
C LEU A 142 -7.44 -14.26 -4.31
N TYR A 143 -8.18 -14.89 -5.20
CA TYR A 143 -7.78 -15.05 -6.60
C TYR A 143 -7.60 -13.69 -7.31
N GLN A 144 -8.57 -12.78 -7.16
CA GLN A 144 -8.45 -11.43 -7.72
C GLN A 144 -7.28 -10.67 -7.10
N PHE A 145 -7.02 -10.81 -5.80
CA PHE A 145 -5.85 -10.23 -5.15
C PHE A 145 -4.54 -10.77 -5.73
N ALA A 146 -4.48 -12.07 -6.03
CA ALA A 146 -3.33 -12.70 -6.66
C ALA A 146 -3.03 -12.09 -8.04
N ILE A 147 -4.05 -11.91 -8.87
CA ILE A 147 -3.93 -11.23 -10.18
C ILE A 147 -3.41 -9.80 -9.98
N MET A 148 -4.06 -9.02 -9.11
CA MET A 148 -3.70 -7.62 -8.88
C MET A 148 -2.27 -7.48 -8.35
N GLY A 149 -1.88 -8.33 -7.41
CA GLY A 149 -0.53 -8.35 -6.85
C GLY A 149 0.53 -8.74 -7.89
N ALA A 150 0.27 -9.77 -8.68
CA ALA A 150 1.18 -10.22 -9.72
C ALA A 150 1.41 -9.12 -10.78
N VAL A 151 0.34 -8.47 -11.26
CA VAL A 151 0.45 -7.35 -12.21
C VAL A 151 1.22 -6.18 -11.60
N TYR A 152 0.95 -5.85 -10.32
CA TYR A 152 1.67 -4.76 -9.65
C TYR A 152 3.17 -5.02 -9.55
N VAL A 153 3.57 -6.21 -9.13
CA VAL A 153 4.98 -6.60 -9.03
C VAL A 153 5.62 -6.66 -10.41
N GLU A 154 4.93 -7.22 -11.40
CA GLU A 154 5.45 -7.29 -12.77
C GLU A 154 5.72 -5.90 -13.37
N LYS A 155 4.78 -4.97 -13.24
CA LYS A 155 4.86 -3.64 -13.88
C LYS A 155 5.68 -2.62 -13.09
N VAL A 156 5.58 -2.62 -11.77
CA VAL A 156 6.24 -1.63 -10.91
C VAL A 156 7.63 -2.09 -10.46
N ARG A 157 7.85 -3.40 -10.34
CA ARG A 157 9.14 -3.98 -9.92
C ARG A 157 9.88 -4.69 -11.04
N GLU A 158 9.28 -4.78 -12.23
CA GLU A 158 9.85 -5.42 -13.44
C GLU A 158 10.22 -6.92 -13.23
N ILE A 159 9.55 -7.59 -12.28
CA ILE A 159 9.74 -9.02 -12.02
C ILE A 159 8.78 -9.80 -12.93
N LYS A 160 9.31 -10.41 -14.00
CA LYS A 160 8.52 -11.21 -14.93
C LYS A 160 8.00 -12.49 -14.28
N LYS A 161 6.70 -12.76 -14.42
CA LYS A 161 6.04 -13.95 -13.85
C LYS A 161 6.34 -14.11 -12.35
N PRO A 162 5.98 -13.13 -11.50
CA PRO A 162 6.29 -13.17 -10.09
C PRO A 162 5.71 -14.43 -9.43
N ARG A 163 6.44 -14.98 -8.48
CA ARG A 163 6.01 -16.14 -7.68
C ARG A 163 4.92 -15.71 -6.74
N VAL A 164 3.75 -16.33 -6.86
CA VAL A 164 2.56 -16.05 -6.05
C VAL A 164 2.37 -17.16 -5.04
N GLY A 165 2.31 -16.82 -3.75
CA GLY A 165 2.05 -17.76 -2.65
C GLY A 165 0.75 -17.42 -1.91
N LEU A 166 0.08 -18.44 -1.39
CA LEU A 166 -1.10 -18.31 -0.55
C LEU A 166 -0.71 -18.49 0.92
N MET A 167 -0.89 -17.44 1.75
CA MET A 167 -0.50 -17.47 3.17
C MET A 167 -1.27 -18.55 3.91
N SER A 168 -0.53 -19.45 4.56
CA SER A 168 -1.08 -20.60 5.27
C SER A 168 -0.29 -20.92 6.54
N ASN A 169 -0.77 -21.87 7.33
CA ASN A 169 -0.10 -22.43 8.49
C ASN A 169 0.62 -23.75 8.19
N GLY A 170 0.90 -24.03 6.93
CA GLY A 170 1.62 -25.20 6.44
C GLY A 170 1.66 -25.20 4.93
N GLU A 171 2.74 -25.75 4.34
CA GLU A 171 3.01 -25.71 2.90
C GLU A 171 2.12 -26.67 2.09
N GLU A 172 1.63 -27.75 2.70
CA GLU A 172 0.86 -28.76 2.00
C GLU A 172 -0.53 -28.22 1.55
N ALA A 173 -0.99 -28.61 0.38
CA ALA A 173 -2.25 -28.15 -0.23
C ALA A 173 -3.50 -28.30 0.67
N GLY A 174 -3.49 -29.29 1.60
CA GLY A 174 -4.57 -29.53 2.54
C GLY A 174 -4.53 -28.69 3.82
N LYS A 175 -3.52 -27.84 4.01
CA LYS A 175 -3.38 -26.98 5.18
C LYS A 175 -4.17 -25.68 5.04
N GLY A 176 -4.28 -24.96 6.15
CA GLY A 176 -5.03 -23.72 6.22
C GLY A 176 -6.46 -23.90 6.74
N ASN A 177 -7.12 -22.78 6.93
CA ASN A 177 -8.56 -22.72 7.23
C ASN A 177 -9.38 -23.03 5.95
N GLN A 178 -10.70 -23.00 6.05
CA GLN A 178 -11.56 -23.32 4.92
C GLN A 178 -11.34 -22.39 3.73
N LEU A 179 -11.17 -21.07 3.96
CA LEU A 179 -10.88 -20.11 2.92
C LEU A 179 -9.63 -20.48 2.10
N ILE A 180 -8.55 -20.87 2.77
CA ILE A 180 -7.28 -21.24 2.11
C ILE A 180 -7.46 -22.53 1.30
N LYS A 181 -8.14 -23.55 1.87
CA LYS A 181 -8.41 -24.80 1.18
C LYS A 181 -9.26 -24.64 -0.07
N ASP A 182 -10.24 -23.74 -0.03
CA ASP A 182 -11.13 -23.46 -1.16
C ASP A 182 -10.44 -22.56 -2.21
N THR A 183 -9.49 -21.70 -1.80
CA THR A 183 -8.73 -20.83 -2.70
C THR A 183 -7.63 -21.58 -3.45
N PHE A 184 -6.98 -22.56 -2.78
CA PHE A 184 -5.83 -23.28 -3.34
C PHE A 184 -6.10 -23.83 -4.75
N PRO A 185 -7.15 -24.64 -5.00
CA PRO A 185 -7.42 -25.21 -6.32
C PRO A 185 -7.68 -24.14 -7.40
N ILE A 186 -8.24 -23.00 -7.03
CA ILE A 186 -8.48 -21.89 -7.97
C ILE A 186 -7.14 -21.30 -8.43
N LEU A 187 -6.22 -21.06 -7.51
CA LEU A 187 -4.89 -20.55 -7.83
C LEU A 187 -4.04 -21.57 -8.59
N ASP A 188 -4.10 -22.85 -8.19
CA ASP A 188 -3.34 -23.94 -8.79
C ASP A 188 -3.74 -24.20 -10.27
N SER A 189 -5.02 -23.99 -10.60
CA SER A 189 -5.53 -24.10 -11.97
C SER A 189 -5.38 -22.84 -12.81
N SER A 190 -4.88 -21.74 -12.24
CA SER A 190 -4.73 -20.47 -12.92
C SER A 190 -3.45 -20.39 -13.77
N ASP A 191 -3.34 -19.34 -14.59
CA ASP A 191 -2.15 -19.01 -15.39
C ASP A 191 -1.06 -18.27 -14.58
N LEU A 192 -1.31 -18.02 -13.30
CA LEU A 192 -0.36 -17.38 -12.41
C LEU A 192 0.81 -18.32 -12.10
N ASN A 193 1.98 -17.77 -11.84
CA ASN A 193 3.10 -18.55 -11.31
C ASN A 193 2.88 -18.85 -9.81
N PHE A 194 1.83 -19.64 -9.54
CA PHE A 194 1.46 -20.03 -8.19
C PHE A 194 2.41 -21.10 -7.67
N ILE A 195 3.00 -20.88 -6.51
CA ILE A 195 3.99 -21.76 -5.88
C ILE A 195 3.42 -22.58 -4.72
N GLY A 196 2.10 -22.46 -4.45
CA GLY A 196 1.44 -23.17 -3.36
C GLY A 196 1.22 -22.33 -2.12
N ASN A 197 0.92 -23.03 -1.02
CA ASN A 197 0.84 -22.44 0.31
C ASN A 197 2.24 -21.98 0.77
N VAL A 198 2.29 -20.84 1.45
CA VAL A 198 3.52 -20.28 2.03
C VAL A 198 3.33 -19.93 3.49
N GLU A 199 4.32 -20.21 4.30
CA GLU A 199 4.42 -19.78 5.68
C GLU A 199 5.28 -18.53 5.82
N SER A 200 5.44 -18.04 7.04
CA SER A 200 6.27 -16.86 7.30
C SER A 200 7.75 -17.08 6.94
N LYS A 201 8.26 -18.33 6.95
CA LYS A 201 9.63 -18.62 6.60
C LYS A 201 9.92 -18.41 5.11
N GLU A 202 9.01 -18.80 4.20
CA GLU A 202 9.15 -18.57 2.76
C GLU A 202 8.98 -17.08 2.43
N LEU A 203 8.01 -16.40 3.11
CA LEU A 203 7.81 -14.95 2.98
C LEU A 203 9.11 -14.21 3.28
N TYR A 204 9.69 -14.39 4.47
CA TYR A 204 10.91 -13.68 4.86
C TYR A 204 12.19 -14.27 4.25
N GLY A 205 12.14 -15.52 3.80
CA GLY A 205 13.21 -16.19 3.07
C GLY A 205 13.48 -15.63 1.67
N GLY A 206 12.52 -14.85 1.10
CA GLY A 206 12.62 -14.30 -0.25
C GLY A 206 12.31 -15.34 -1.34
N GLU A 207 11.53 -16.36 -1.00
CA GLU A 207 11.15 -17.44 -1.91
C GLU A 207 9.89 -17.11 -2.71
N VAL A 208 9.16 -16.04 -2.33
CA VAL A 208 7.90 -15.57 -2.90
C VAL A 208 7.96 -14.07 -3.18
N ASP A 209 7.34 -13.64 -4.27
CA ASP A 209 7.31 -12.23 -4.68
C ASP A 209 5.98 -11.54 -4.33
N VAL A 210 4.89 -12.32 -4.30
CA VAL A 210 3.53 -11.88 -3.94
C VAL A 210 2.91 -12.88 -2.98
N VAL A 211 2.50 -12.44 -1.81
CA VAL A 211 1.76 -13.26 -0.84
C VAL A 211 0.34 -12.75 -0.72
N VAL A 212 -0.63 -13.66 -0.89
CA VAL A 212 -2.06 -13.36 -0.84
C VAL A 212 -2.67 -13.90 0.45
N THR A 213 -3.53 -13.10 1.07
CA THR A 213 -4.24 -13.46 2.31
C THR A 213 -5.50 -12.60 2.48
N ASP A 214 -6.35 -12.93 3.45
CA ASP A 214 -7.40 -12.02 3.91
C ASP A 214 -6.81 -10.84 4.70
N GLY A 215 -7.57 -9.74 4.79
CA GLY A 215 -7.07 -8.51 5.42
C GLY A 215 -6.88 -8.60 6.93
N PHE A 216 -7.52 -9.54 7.62
CA PHE A 216 -7.27 -9.77 9.04
C PHE A 216 -5.90 -10.42 9.24
N THR A 217 -5.65 -11.53 8.56
CA THR A 217 -4.39 -12.26 8.61
C THR A 217 -3.23 -11.37 8.16
N GLY A 218 -3.36 -10.68 7.03
CA GLY A 218 -2.32 -9.80 6.51
C GLY A 218 -2.00 -8.63 7.44
N ASN A 219 -3.02 -8.03 8.07
CA ASN A 219 -2.80 -6.98 9.06
C ASN A 219 -2.03 -7.51 10.28
N VAL A 220 -2.37 -8.70 10.78
CA VAL A 220 -1.65 -9.34 11.89
C VAL A 220 -0.20 -9.61 11.51
N VAL A 221 0.07 -10.16 10.33
CA VAL A 221 1.44 -10.40 9.83
C VAL A 221 2.24 -9.11 9.80
N VAL A 222 1.74 -8.06 9.16
CA VAL A 222 2.45 -6.77 9.04
C VAL A 222 2.69 -6.15 10.42
N LYS A 223 1.66 -6.07 11.27
CA LYS A 223 1.78 -5.46 12.61
C LYS A 223 2.73 -6.23 13.53
N THR A 224 2.71 -7.56 13.46
CA THR A 224 3.64 -8.39 14.23
C THR A 224 5.07 -8.17 13.75
N SER A 225 5.29 -8.14 12.44
CA SER A 225 6.61 -7.90 11.83
C SER A 225 7.19 -6.55 12.22
N GLU A 226 6.36 -5.48 12.14
CA GLU A 226 6.76 -4.14 12.59
C GLU A 226 7.15 -4.12 14.07
N ALA A 227 6.35 -4.77 14.92
CA ALA A 227 6.59 -4.81 16.36
C ALA A 227 7.87 -5.60 16.71
N VAL A 228 8.08 -6.76 16.07
CA VAL A 228 9.27 -7.60 16.28
C VAL A 228 10.53 -6.90 15.76
N ALA A 229 10.49 -6.29 14.57
CA ALA A 229 11.61 -5.52 14.04
C ALA A 229 12.00 -4.38 14.99
N LYS A 230 11.02 -3.63 15.50
CA LYS A 230 11.25 -2.56 16.47
C LYS A 230 11.87 -3.09 17.77
N LEU A 231 11.34 -4.18 18.31
CA LEU A 231 11.86 -4.82 19.52
C LEU A 231 13.34 -5.22 19.34
N ILE A 232 13.68 -5.87 18.23
CA ILE A 232 15.05 -6.30 17.94
C ILE A 232 16.00 -5.09 17.86
N ILE A 233 15.58 -4.01 17.18
CA ILE A 233 16.38 -2.76 17.08
C ILE A 233 16.59 -2.14 18.47
N GLU A 234 15.56 -2.10 19.31
CA GLU A 234 15.64 -1.54 20.67
C GLU A 234 16.59 -2.39 21.57
N MET A 235 16.47 -3.73 21.51
CA MET A 235 17.35 -4.63 22.23
C MET A 235 18.81 -4.48 21.78
N LEU A 236 19.08 -4.48 20.48
CA LEU A 236 20.42 -4.27 19.94
C LEU A 236 20.99 -2.92 20.38
N ARG A 237 20.19 -1.85 20.33
CA ARG A 237 20.63 -0.53 20.80
C ARG A 237 20.99 -0.53 22.28
N SER A 238 20.19 -1.17 23.12
CA SER A 238 20.44 -1.30 24.55
C SER A 238 21.78 -2.00 24.81
N GLU A 239 22.02 -3.17 24.19
CA GLU A 239 23.24 -3.94 24.36
C GLU A 239 24.47 -3.21 23.81
N LEU A 240 24.38 -2.60 22.64
CA LEU A 240 25.45 -1.83 22.02
C LEU A 240 25.85 -0.58 22.82
N THR A 241 24.96 -0.07 23.66
CA THR A 241 25.22 1.11 24.49
C THR A 241 25.50 0.75 25.97
N SER A 242 25.56 -0.53 26.35
CA SER A 242 25.67 -0.97 27.74
C SER A 242 27.08 -0.76 28.35
N THR A 243 28.13 -0.95 27.57
CA THR A 243 29.54 -0.81 28.04
C THR A 243 30.35 0.08 27.09
N THR A 244 31.51 0.56 27.58
CA THR A 244 32.45 1.35 26.76
C THR A 244 32.98 0.50 25.58
N ARG A 245 33.23 -0.79 25.80
CA ARG A 245 33.72 -1.71 24.76
C ARG A 245 32.69 -1.90 23.64
N THR A 246 31.43 -2.14 23.99
CA THR A 246 30.36 -2.28 23.00
C THR A 246 30.06 -0.98 22.25
N LYS A 247 30.16 0.19 22.92
CA LYS A 247 30.05 1.49 22.25
C LYS A 247 31.11 1.71 21.17
N VAL A 248 32.38 1.35 21.43
CA VAL A 248 33.41 1.44 20.42
C VAL A 248 33.15 0.48 19.27
N GLY A 249 32.74 -0.76 19.55
CA GLY A 249 32.33 -1.73 18.51
C GLY A 249 31.14 -1.22 17.68
N ALA A 250 30.13 -0.61 18.32
CA ALA A 250 28.99 -0.03 17.66
C ALA A 250 29.35 1.15 16.74
N LEU A 251 30.34 1.96 17.14
CA LEU A 251 30.84 3.07 16.31
C LEU A 251 31.49 2.55 15.02
N LEU A 252 32.28 1.50 15.12
CA LEU A 252 32.91 0.87 13.95
C LEU A 252 31.89 0.17 13.05
N ALA A 253 30.87 -0.48 13.62
CA ALA A 253 29.81 -1.16 12.89
C ALA A 253 28.63 -0.24 12.44
N LYS A 254 28.70 1.06 12.74
CA LYS A 254 27.62 2.04 12.43
C LYS A 254 27.11 1.99 10.98
N PRO A 255 27.96 1.85 9.93
CA PRO A 255 27.47 1.76 8.56
C PRO A 255 26.54 0.56 8.32
N ALA A 256 26.89 -0.62 8.86
CA ALA A 256 26.09 -1.84 8.74
C ALA A 256 24.74 -1.68 9.45
N PHE A 257 24.74 -1.16 10.68
CA PHE A 257 23.49 -0.90 11.42
C PHE A 257 22.60 0.16 10.73
N SER A 258 23.19 1.17 10.11
CA SER A 258 22.44 2.17 9.35
C SER A 258 21.75 1.56 8.13
N SER A 259 22.42 0.64 7.43
CA SER A 259 21.83 -0.08 6.29
C SER A 259 20.66 -0.96 6.72
N ILE A 260 20.81 -1.77 7.78
CA ILE A 260 19.73 -2.61 8.32
C ILE A 260 18.55 -1.75 8.79
N ARG A 261 18.84 -0.66 9.53
CA ARG A 261 17.80 0.24 9.98
C ARG A 261 17.01 0.86 8.82
N LYS A 262 17.68 1.27 7.76
CA LYS A 262 17.04 1.80 6.55
C LYS A 262 16.15 0.75 5.88
N MET A 263 16.60 -0.48 5.79
CA MET A 263 15.82 -1.60 5.22
C MET A 263 14.54 -1.88 6.02
N LEU A 264 14.59 -1.76 7.35
CA LEU A 264 13.48 -2.02 8.27
C LEU A 264 12.64 -0.77 8.58
N ASP A 265 12.99 0.42 8.03
CA ASP A 265 12.27 1.66 8.29
C ASP A 265 10.98 1.72 7.45
N PRO A 266 9.77 1.73 8.07
CA PRO A 266 8.53 1.84 7.32
C PRO A 266 8.45 3.12 6.45
N ALA A 267 9.18 4.17 6.83
CA ALA A 267 9.25 5.40 6.04
C ALA A 267 9.92 5.21 4.66
N GLU A 268 10.76 4.19 4.50
CA GLU A 268 11.39 3.88 3.22
C GLU A 268 10.48 3.04 2.29
N THR A 269 9.53 2.29 2.86
CA THR A 269 8.57 1.49 2.10
C THR A 269 7.57 2.37 1.33
N GLY A 270 7.33 3.59 1.82
CA GLY A 270 6.43 4.54 1.18
C GLY A 270 4.97 4.34 1.56
N ALA A 271 4.06 4.43 0.60
CA ALA A 271 2.63 4.24 0.81
C ALA A 271 2.17 2.88 0.26
N ALA A 272 1.13 2.35 0.89
CA ALA A 272 0.42 1.15 0.48
C ALA A 272 -0.49 1.45 -0.71
N PRO A 273 -0.28 0.85 -1.89
CA PRO A 273 -1.22 0.97 -2.99
C PRO A 273 -2.54 0.28 -2.66
N LEU A 274 -3.63 0.95 -2.99
CA LEU A 274 -4.97 0.40 -2.94
C LEU A 274 -5.32 -0.17 -4.32
N LEU A 275 -5.21 -1.47 -4.45
CA LEU A 275 -5.42 -2.18 -5.72
C LEU A 275 -6.90 -2.49 -5.93
N GLY A 276 -7.35 -2.48 -7.18
CA GLY A 276 -8.70 -2.85 -7.58
C GLY A 276 -9.72 -1.72 -7.60
N VAL A 277 -9.40 -0.53 -7.10
CA VAL A 277 -10.19 0.69 -7.36
C VAL A 277 -9.87 1.23 -8.75
N ASP A 278 -10.84 1.91 -9.38
CA ASP A 278 -10.68 2.45 -10.73
C ASP A 278 -9.96 3.81 -10.75
N GLY A 279 -8.80 3.84 -10.10
CA GLY A 279 -7.92 4.99 -9.97
C GLY A 279 -6.67 4.64 -9.15
N LEU A 280 -5.63 5.46 -9.24
CA LEU A 280 -4.41 5.27 -8.45
C LEU A 280 -4.55 5.95 -7.08
N VAL A 281 -4.59 5.15 -6.04
CA VAL A 281 -4.69 5.61 -4.64
C VAL A 281 -3.60 4.95 -3.82
N TYR A 282 -2.85 5.75 -3.08
CA TYR A 282 -1.79 5.30 -2.18
C TYR A 282 -2.05 5.80 -0.76
N VAL A 283 -2.02 4.89 0.19
CA VAL A 283 -2.34 5.17 1.59
C VAL A 283 -1.07 5.03 2.43
N GLY A 284 -0.56 6.15 2.92
CA GLY A 284 0.54 6.19 3.88
C GLY A 284 0.07 5.92 5.31
N HIS A 285 1.02 5.69 6.20
CA HIS A 285 0.72 5.49 7.61
C HIS A 285 0.29 6.81 8.27
N GLY A 286 -0.73 6.79 9.15
CA GLY A 286 -1.25 8.00 9.82
C GLY A 286 -0.24 8.75 10.72
N ARG A 287 0.94 8.15 10.97
CA ARG A 287 2.07 8.75 11.69
C ARG A 287 3.22 9.15 10.76
N SER A 288 2.98 9.21 9.45
CA SER A 288 4.00 9.55 8.46
C SER A 288 4.60 10.93 8.74
N ASP A 289 5.91 10.99 8.83
CA ASP A 289 6.69 12.23 8.81
C ASP A 289 6.93 12.73 7.38
N GLU A 290 7.67 13.83 7.23
CA GLU A 290 8.01 14.42 5.95
C GLU A 290 8.72 13.41 5.01
N ARG A 291 9.67 12.62 5.53
CA ARG A 291 10.42 11.62 4.76
C ARG A 291 9.50 10.50 4.25
N ALA A 292 8.63 10.00 5.12
CA ALA A 292 7.66 8.96 4.76
C ALA A 292 6.69 9.43 3.67
N LEU A 293 6.25 10.69 3.72
CA LEU A 293 5.38 11.28 2.70
C LEU A 293 6.09 11.48 1.37
N VAL A 294 7.35 11.94 1.36
CA VAL A 294 8.16 12.02 0.13
C VAL A 294 8.37 10.62 -0.47
N SER A 295 8.61 9.60 0.36
CA SER A 295 8.69 8.21 -0.08
C SER A 295 7.37 7.70 -0.63
N ALA A 296 6.24 8.07 -0.02
CA ALA A 296 4.89 7.75 -0.50
C ALA A 296 4.64 8.33 -1.90
N ILE A 297 5.01 9.59 -2.11
CA ILE A 297 4.90 10.26 -3.43
C ILE A 297 5.81 9.55 -4.45
N ARG A 298 7.04 9.18 -4.07
CA ARG A 298 7.95 8.41 -4.94
C ARG A 298 7.35 7.08 -5.38
N THR A 299 6.73 6.33 -4.46
CA THR A 299 6.07 5.06 -4.77
C THR A 299 4.87 5.25 -5.69
N ALA A 300 4.04 6.27 -5.42
CA ALA A 300 2.90 6.62 -6.26
C ALA A 300 3.33 6.99 -7.69
N ARG A 301 4.40 7.79 -7.82
CA ARG A 301 5.02 8.16 -9.09
C ARG A 301 5.48 6.95 -9.92
N GLN A 302 6.00 5.90 -9.26
CA GLN A 302 6.38 4.65 -9.94
C GLN A 302 5.15 3.94 -10.55
N GLY A 303 4.03 3.92 -9.83
CA GLY A 303 2.77 3.37 -10.35
C GLY A 303 2.23 4.13 -11.56
N VAL A 304 2.33 5.46 -11.56
CA VAL A 304 1.97 6.30 -12.72
C VAL A 304 2.90 6.01 -13.90
N ALA A 305 4.21 6.05 -13.68
CA ALA A 305 5.20 5.83 -14.73
C ALA A 305 5.11 4.43 -15.38
N ALA A 306 4.72 3.43 -14.61
CA ALA A 306 4.48 2.06 -15.08
C ALA A 306 3.13 1.89 -15.82
N ASN A 307 2.31 2.92 -15.96
CA ASN A 307 0.91 2.82 -16.46
C ASN A 307 0.12 1.71 -15.77
N PHE A 308 0.37 1.53 -14.45
CA PHE A 308 -0.12 0.37 -13.72
C PHE A 308 -1.65 0.20 -13.80
N LEU A 309 -2.42 1.29 -13.73
CA LEU A 309 -3.89 1.21 -13.79
C LEU A 309 -4.39 0.65 -15.14
N GLY A 310 -3.80 1.11 -16.25
CA GLY A 310 -4.13 0.60 -17.58
C GLY A 310 -3.81 -0.88 -17.75
N GLU A 311 -2.63 -1.28 -17.30
CA GLU A 311 -2.19 -2.68 -17.35
C GLU A 311 -3.06 -3.59 -16.44
N LEU A 312 -3.45 -3.08 -15.27
CA LEU A 312 -4.32 -3.83 -14.37
C LEU A 312 -5.72 -4.03 -14.96
N ARG A 313 -6.31 -2.99 -15.57
CA ARG A 313 -7.61 -3.11 -16.24
C ARG A 313 -7.58 -4.18 -17.35
N MET A 314 -6.56 -4.17 -18.18
CA MET A 314 -6.38 -5.16 -19.25
C MET A 314 -6.24 -6.57 -18.68
N ALA A 315 -5.36 -6.77 -17.70
CA ALA A 315 -5.13 -8.08 -17.09
C ALA A 315 -6.37 -8.66 -16.41
N ILE A 316 -7.17 -7.83 -15.74
CA ILE A 316 -8.43 -8.25 -15.12
C ILE A 316 -9.44 -8.67 -16.19
N GLN A 317 -9.61 -7.89 -17.26
CA GLN A 317 -10.54 -8.21 -18.35
C GLN A 317 -10.17 -9.51 -19.04
N GLU A 318 -8.89 -9.71 -19.37
CA GLU A 318 -8.40 -10.93 -20.02
C GLU A 318 -8.63 -12.18 -19.16
N ARG A 319 -8.29 -12.12 -17.88
CA ARG A 319 -8.37 -13.27 -16.96
C ARG A 319 -9.78 -13.58 -16.51
N LEU A 320 -10.65 -12.58 -16.34
CA LEU A 320 -12.05 -12.83 -16.02
C LEU A 320 -12.83 -13.36 -17.22
N ALA A 321 -12.46 -12.96 -18.47
CA ALA A 321 -13.05 -13.51 -19.67
C ALA A 321 -12.69 -14.98 -19.89
N SER A 322 -11.55 -15.44 -19.36
CA SER A 322 -11.05 -16.82 -19.45
C SER A 322 -11.38 -17.70 -18.25
N ALA A 323 -11.99 -17.12 -17.20
CA ALA A 323 -12.41 -17.91 -16.03
C ALA A 323 -13.49 -18.93 -16.43
N PRO A 324 -13.36 -20.22 -16.09
CA PRO A 324 -14.40 -21.20 -16.36
C PRO A 324 -15.68 -20.76 -15.65
N THR A 325 -16.76 -20.59 -16.42
CA THR A 325 -18.11 -20.40 -15.86
C THR A 325 -18.39 -21.59 -14.95
N GLN A 326 -18.46 -21.35 -13.65
CA GLN A 326 -19.01 -22.36 -12.74
C GLN A 326 -20.49 -22.51 -13.12
N ASP A 327 -20.80 -23.55 -13.89
CA ASP A 327 -22.17 -23.97 -14.10
C ASP A 327 -22.82 -24.19 -12.73
N ALA A 328 -23.82 -23.37 -12.45
CA ALA A 328 -24.66 -23.51 -11.29
C ALA A 328 -25.35 -24.88 -11.35
N SER A 329 -24.87 -25.83 -10.56
CA SER A 329 -25.51 -27.13 -10.30
C SER A 329 -25.96 -27.22 -8.86
#